data_1212f45ed21a3bcf602654297a0aad99
#
_entry.id   1212f45ed21a3bcf602654297a0aad99
#
_cell.length_a   1.000
_cell.length_b   1.000
_cell.length_c   1.000
_cell.angle_alpha   90.00
_cell.angle_beta   90.00
_cell.angle_gamma   90.00
#
_symmetry.space_group_name_H-M   'P 1'
#
loop_
_entity.id
_entity.type
_entity.pdbx_description
1 polymer ?
#
loop_
_entity_poly.entity_id
_entity_poly.type
_entity_poly.pdbx_seq_one_letter_code
_entity_poly.pdbx_strand_id
1 'polypeptide(L)'
;MLNSLFGRLSGRAGSAGWLAVELGTESVRFAHLVPNGARPVLEFVEQRPWDPGNPKSLGQMVRDLGVKHVQCTTLLRPEEYQILLVEAPAVRPEELKSAVRWRIKDMLDYHVDDATIDVL
;
A
#
# COMPACT_ATOMS: atom_id res chain seq x y z
N MET A 1 1.73 -12.84 -12.69
CA MET A 1 1.34 -12.15 -11.46
C MET A 1 1.66 -10.65 -11.47
N LEU A 2 2.79 -10.20 -11.97
CA LEU A 2 3.10 -8.75 -12.09
C LEU A 2 2.13 -7.99 -13.02
N ASN A 3 1.62 -8.61 -14.07
CA ASN A 3 0.71 -7.96 -15.04
C ASN A 3 -0.65 -7.54 -14.47
N SER A 4 -1.12 -8.17 -13.40
CA SER A 4 -2.43 -7.86 -12.80
C SER A 4 -2.37 -6.60 -11.90
N LEU A 5 -1.22 -6.31 -11.32
CA LEU A 5 -1.03 -5.09 -10.53
C LEU A 5 -0.98 -3.85 -11.44
N PHE A 6 -0.30 -3.93 -12.57
CA PHE A 6 -0.18 -2.82 -13.53
C PHE A 6 -1.48 -2.56 -14.32
N GLY A 7 -2.34 -3.56 -14.52
CA GLY A 7 -3.63 -3.39 -15.18
C GLY A 7 -4.63 -2.50 -14.41
N ARG A 8 -4.48 -2.36 -13.09
CA ARG A 8 -5.26 -1.43 -12.26
C ARG A 8 -4.71 0.00 -12.23
N LEU A 9 -3.49 0.20 -12.71
CA LEU A 9 -2.80 1.50 -12.72
C LEU A 9 -3.22 2.43 -13.87
N SER A 10 -3.95 1.92 -14.86
CA SER A 10 -4.28 2.67 -16.09
C SER A 10 -5.56 3.50 -16.03
N GLY A 11 -6.15 3.67 -14.87
CA GLY A 11 -7.49 4.27 -14.76
C GLY A 11 -7.56 5.59 -13.98
N ARG A 12 -6.83 6.64 -14.40
CA ARG A 12 -7.31 8.03 -14.21
C ARG A 12 -6.40 8.99 -14.96
N ALA A 13 -6.96 9.65 -15.97
CA ALA A 13 -6.32 10.79 -16.63
C ALA A 13 -6.06 11.90 -15.59
N GLY A 14 -4.79 12.20 -15.30
CA GLY A 14 -4.41 13.30 -14.42
C GLY A 14 -3.16 13.14 -13.57
N SER A 15 -2.66 11.93 -13.31
CA SER A 15 -1.42 11.74 -12.54
C SER A 15 -0.28 11.25 -13.43
N ALA A 16 0.82 11.99 -13.45
CA ALA A 16 2.01 11.66 -14.24
C ALA A 16 2.86 10.55 -13.60
N GLY A 17 2.26 9.41 -13.24
CA GLY A 17 3.02 8.27 -12.76
C GLY A 17 2.51 7.66 -11.46
N TRP A 18 3.37 6.86 -10.85
CA TRP A 18 3.10 6.10 -9.63
C TRP A 18 4.28 6.19 -8.67
N LEU A 19 4.02 6.57 -7.43
CA LEU A 19 5.01 6.63 -6.37
C LEU A 19 4.88 5.43 -5.43
N ALA A 20 5.89 4.59 -5.35
CA ALA A 20 6.02 3.61 -4.29
C ALA A 20 6.79 4.22 -3.11
N VAL A 21 6.30 4.02 -1.90
CA VAL A 21 6.90 4.51 -0.67
C VAL A 21 7.06 3.36 0.31
N GLU A 22 8.27 3.16 0.80
CA GLU A 22 8.58 2.24 1.88
C GLU A 22 8.96 3.04 3.12
N LEU A 23 8.19 2.89 4.19
CA LEU A 23 8.43 3.55 5.47
C LEU A 23 9.24 2.63 6.38
N GLY A 24 10.52 2.92 6.57
CA GLY A 24 11.37 2.23 7.52
C GLY A 24 11.36 2.88 8.90
N THR A 25 12.17 2.38 9.82
CA THR A 25 12.32 2.92 11.17
C THR A 25 13.16 4.19 11.22
N GLU A 26 14.16 4.31 10.35
CA GLU A 26 15.11 5.43 10.31
C GLU A 26 15.19 6.10 8.94
N SER A 27 14.56 5.52 7.93
CA SER A 27 14.57 6.05 6.57
C SER A 27 13.28 5.76 5.83
N VAL A 28 12.98 6.60 4.87
CA VAL A 28 11.94 6.39 3.87
C VAL A 28 12.58 6.23 2.50
N ARG A 29 12.06 5.29 1.71
CA ARG A 29 12.47 5.05 0.32
C ARG A 29 11.34 5.40 -0.63
N PHE A 30 11.70 6.04 -1.71
CA PHE A 30 10.79 6.44 -2.78
C PHE A 30 11.23 5.81 -4.09
N ALA A 31 10.28 5.32 -4.88
CA ALA A 31 10.49 4.92 -6.27
C ALA A 31 9.37 5.50 -7.12
N HIS A 32 9.72 6.31 -8.12
CA HIS A 32 8.77 6.94 -9.02
C HIS A 32 8.81 6.28 -10.40
N LEU A 33 7.64 5.81 -10.84
CA LEU A 33 7.44 5.22 -12.16
C LEU A 33 6.56 6.14 -12.98
N VAL A 34 6.99 6.44 -14.19
CA VAL A 34 6.22 7.24 -15.15
C VAL A 34 5.76 6.38 -16.33
N PRO A 35 4.57 6.65 -16.88
CA PRO A 35 4.11 5.97 -18.08
C PRO A 35 5.04 6.26 -19.26
N ASN A 36 5.39 5.19 -20.00
CA ASN A 36 6.13 5.32 -21.26
C ASN A 36 5.62 4.24 -22.24
N GLY A 37 4.56 4.53 -22.94
CA GLY A 37 3.89 3.57 -23.82
C GLY A 37 3.43 2.33 -23.05
N ALA A 38 3.79 1.13 -23.54
CA ALA A 38 3.39 -0.13 -22.94
C ALA A 38 4.20 -0.54 -21.68
N ARG A 39 5.30 0.13 -21.40
CA ARG A 39 6.19 -0.18 -20.28
C ARG A 39 6.47 1.07 -19.45
N PRO A 40 6.19 1.06 -18.14
CA PRO A 40 6.56 2.17 -17.27
C PRO A 40 8.09 2.25 -17.16
N VAL A 41 8.58 3.47 -16.96
CA VAL A 41 10.00 3.75 -16.74
C VAL A 41 10.19 4.17 -15.29
N LEU A 42 11.20 3.62 -14.63
CA LEU A 42 11.64 4.08 -13.32
C LEU A 42 12.39 5.40 -13.51
N GLU A 43 11.80 6.50 -13.04
CA GLU A 43 12.37 7.84 -13.18
C GLU A 43 13.44 8.10 -12.11
N PHE A 44 13.13 7.75 -10.86
CA PHE A 44 14.12 7.83 -9.77
C PHE A 44 13.84 6.82 -8.67
N VAL A 45 14.88 6.52 -7.90
CA VAL A 45 14.83 5.88 -6.60
C VAL A 45 15.62 6.75 -5.63
N GLU A 46 15.04 7.05 -4.47
CA GLU A 46 15.68 7.89 -3.47
C GLU A 46 15.40 7.37 -2.06
N GLN A 47 16.40 7.49 -1.19
CA GLN A 47 16.29 7.21 0.23
C GLN A 47 16.63 8.46 1.02
N ARG A 48 15.79 8.77 2.02
CA ARG A 48 16.01 9.91 2.94
C ARG A 48 15.92 9.46 4.38
N PRO A 49 16.67 10.09 5.28
CA PRO A 49 16.45 9.93 6.72
C PRO A 49 15.01 10.31 7.08
N TRP A 50 14.39 9.53 7.92
CA TRP A 50 13.02 9.77 8.38
C TRP A 50 12.86 9.37 9.84
N ASP A 51 12.08 10.15 10.58
CA ASP A 51 11.68 9.89 11.95
C ASP A 51 10.17 9.66 11.99
N PRO A 52 9.71 8.46 12.37
CA PRO A 52 8.28 8.16 12.56
C PRO A 52 7.58 9.09 13.56
N GLY A 53 8.31 9.64 14.52
CA GLY A 53 7.82 10.63 15.48
C GLY A 53 7.50 12.00 14.85
N ASN A 54 7.99 12.27 13.63
CA ASN A 54 7.74 13.49 12.88
C ASN A 54 7.14 13.24 11.49
N PRO A 55 5.89 12.77 11.40
CA PRO A 55 5.27 12.42 10.11
C PRO A 55 5.11 13.61 9.16
N LYS A 56 5.14 14.85 9.67
CA LYS A 56 5.05 16.06 8.83
C LYS A 56 6.23 16.24 7.89
N SER A 57 7.38 15.65 8.22
CA SER A 57 8.58 15.65 7.35
C SER A 57 8.34 14.94 6.02
N LEU A 58 7.51 13.91 6.00
CA LEU A 58 7.16 13.17 4.79
C LEU A 58 6.49 14.08 3.73
N GLY A 59 5.59 14.95 4.16
CA GLY A 59 4.96 15.93 3.27
C GLY A 59 5.94 16.91 2.65
N GLN A 60 6.99 17.30 3.39
CA GLN A 60 8.06 18.13 2.83
C GLN A 60 8.88 17.37 1.79
N MET A 61 9.27 16.13 2.08
CA MET A 61 10.01 15.28 1.14
C MET A 61 9.28 15.09 -0.18
N VAL A 62 7.96 14.83 -0.12
CA VAL A 62 7.11 14.68 -1.31
C VAL A 62 7.07 15.98 -2.14
N ARG A 63 7.05 17.14 -1.48
CA ARG A 63 7.12 18.44 -2.18
C ARG A 63 8.46 18.65 -2.86
N ASP A 64 9.55 18.33 -2.16
CA ASP A 64 10.91 18.49 -2.65
C ASP A 64 11.21 17.56 -3.85
N LEU A 65 10.59 16.38 -3.87
CA LEU A 65 10.66 15.42 -4.98
C LEU A 65 9.75 15.82 -6.17
N GLY A 66 8.89 16.82 -6.04
CA GLY A 66 7.99 17.25 -7.09
C GLY A 66 6.88 16.25 -7.44
N VAL A 67 6.62 15.25 -6.60
CA VAL A 67 5.65 14.17 -6.84
C VAL A 67 4.31 14.40 -6.16
N LYS A 68 3.92 15.65 -5.97
CA LYS A 68 2.58 16.01 -5.51
C LYS A 68 1.51 15.50 -6.48
N HIS A 69 0.42 14.98 -5.95
CA HIS A 69 -0.72 14.50 -6.73
C HIS A 69 -0.47 13.26 -7.61
N VAL A 70 0.66 12.60 -7.43
CA VAL A 70 0.93 11.28 -8.02
C VAL A 70 0.20 10.21 -7.23
N GLN A 71 -0.27 9.16 -7.88
CA GLN A 71 -0.82 8.00 -7.18
C GLN A 71 0.29 7.34 -6.35
N CYS A 72 -0.04 6.98 -5.12
CA CYS A 72 0.93 6.42 -4.18
C CYS A 72 0.50 5.03 -3.73
N THR A 73 1.48 4.16 -3.55
CA THR A 73 1.35 2.88 -2.85
C THR A 73 2.43 2.78 -1.77
N THR A 74 2.12 2.07 -0.70
CA THR A 74 3.08 1.78 0.36
C THR A 74 3.31 0.28 0.47
N LEU A 75 4.49 -0.09 0.95
CA LEU A 75 4.83 -1.45 1.33
C LEU A 75 4.64 -1.58 2.84
N LEU A 76 3.84 -2.58 3.25
CA LEU A 76 3.76 -2.97 4.65
C LEU A 76 4.97 -3.83 5.00
N ARG A 77 5.55 -3.59 6.16
CA ARG A 77 6.61 -4.43 6.71
C ARG A 77 6.01 -5.73 7.26
N PRO A 78 6.78 -6.82 7.37
CA PRO A 78 6.28 -8.09 7.87
C PRO A 78 5.60 -8.01 9.25
N GLU A 79 6.05 -7.08 10.09
CA GLU A 79 5.48 -6.84 11.43
C GLU A 79 4.19 -6.01 11.43
N GLU A 80 3.80 -5.44 10.28
CA GLU A 80 2.61 -4.58 10.13
C GLU A 80 1.39 -5.34 9.60
N TYR A 81 1.55 -6.61 9.21
CA TYR A 81 0.45 -7.42 8.72
C TYR A 81 0.54 -8.87 9.18
N GLN A 82 -0.59 -9.54 9.16
CA GLN A 82 -0.70 -10.97 9.41
C GLN A 82 -1.52 -11.62 8.29
N ILE A 83 -1.07 -12.76 7.80
CA ILE A 83 -1.81 -13.56 6.83
C ILE A 83 -2.40 -14.76 7.56
N LEU A 84 -3.71 -14.87 7.54
CA LEU A 84 -4.44 -15.97 8.13
C LEU A 84 -5.12 -16.79 7.03
N LEU A 85 -4.92 -18.09 7.06
CA LEU A 85 -5.65 -19.01 6.19
C LEU A 85 -6.88 -19.51 6.95
N VAL A 86 -8.04 -19.21 6.45
CA VAL A 86 -9.31 -19.63 7.05
C VAL A 86 -10.21 -20.29 6.00
N GLU A 87 -11.04 -21.21 6.46
CA GLU A 87 -12.07 -21.79 5.60
C GLU A 87 -13.08 -20.73 5.17
N ALA A 88 -13.33 -20.63 3.88
CA ALA A 88 -14.27 -19.65 3.35
C ALA A 88 -15.69 -19.92 3.88
N PRO A 89 -16.34 -18.93 4.49
CA PRO A 89 -17.72 -19.07 4.89
C PRO A 89 -18.65 -19.16 3.66
N ALA A 90 -19.71 -19.94 3.77
CA ALA A 90 -20.71 -20.11 2.70
C ALA A 90 -21.67 -18.89 2.68
N VAL A 91 -21.17 -17.76 2.22
CA VAL A 91 -21.90 -16.48 2.12
C VAL A 91 -21.74 -15.89 0.73
N ARG A 92 -22.51 -14.88 0.38
CA ARG A 92 -22.36 -14.14 -0.87
C ARG A 92 -21.03 -13.36 -0.88
N PRO A 93 -20.43 -13.10 -2.05
CA PRO A 93 -19.14 -12.39 -2.16
C PRO A 93 -19.11 -11.05 -1.43
N GLU A 94 -20.20 -10.28 -1.47
CA GLU A 94 -20.31 -8.99 -0.79
C GLU A 94 -20.33 -9.09 0.76
N GLU A 95 -20.68 -10.24 1.29
CA GLU A 95 -20.73 -10.53 2.73
C GLU A 95 -19.44 -11.18 3.25
N LEU A 96 -18.59 -11.66 2.34
CA LEU A 96 -17.40 -12.47 2.67
C LEU A 96 -16.48 -11.77 3.66
N LYS A 97 -16.15 -10.51 3.44
CA LYS A 97 -15.27 -9.74 4.30
C LYS A 97 -15.81 -9.60 5.73
N SER A 98 -17.11 -9.36 5.87
CA SER A 98 -17.76 -9.28 7.18
C SER A 98 -17.80 -10.63 7.89
N ALA A 99 -18.10 -11.70 7.15
CA ALA A 99 -18.16 -13.05 7.71
C ALA A 99 -16.76 -13.54 8.16
N VAL A 100 -15.70 -13.27 7.35
CA VAL A 100 -14.33 -13.57 7.71
C VAL A 100 -13.91 -12.79 8.96
N ARG A 101 -14.25 -11.50 9.06
CA ARG A 101 -13.96 -10.67 10.24
C ARG A 101 -14.45 -11.31 11.54
N TRP A 102 -15.68 -11.83 11.56
CA TRP A 102 -16.24 -12.53 12.70
C TRP A 102 -15.49 -13.84 13.02
N ARG A 103 -15.02 -14.52 11.99
CA ARG A 103 -14.34 -15.81 12.13
C ARG A 103 -12.94 -15.69 12.71
N ILE A 104 -12.23 -14.61 12.37
CA ILE A 104 -10.84 -14.40 12.80
C ILE A 104 -10.70 -13.64 14.12
N LYS A 105 -11.79 -13.05 14.66
CA LYS A 105 -11.73 -12.20 15.86
C LYS A 105 -11.03 -12.86 17.05
N ASP A 106 -11.22 -14.18 17.22
CA ASP A 106 -10.65 -14.95 18.32
C ASP A 106 -9.25 -15.53 17.98
N MET A 107 -8.75 -15.25 16.78
CA MET A 107 -7.42 -15.64 16.31
C MET A 107 -6.39 -14.51 16.40
N LEU A 108 -6.84 -13.31 16.76
CA LEU A 108 -6.01 -12.11 16.87
C LEU A 108 -5.66 -11.85 18.34
N ASP A 109 -4.44 -11.36 18.58
CA ASP A 109 -3.96 -10.94 19.90
C ASP A 109 -4.45 -9.53 20.31
N TYR A 110 -5.26 -8.90 19.45
CA TYR A 110 -5.80 -7.56 19.62
C TYR A 110 -7.26 -7.50 19.12
N HIS A 111 -7.94 -6.41 19.43
CA HIS A 111 -9.34 -6.29 19.04
C HIS A 111 -9.48 -6.16 17.51
N VAL A 112 -10.42 -6.92 16.94
CA VAL A 112 -10.62 -6.97 15.47
C VAL A 112 -10.98 -5.62 14.86
N ASP A 113 -11.51 -4.68 15.65
CA ASP A 113 -11.83 -3.32 15.18
C ASP A 113 -10.58 -2.44 15.01
N ASP A 114 -9.45 -2.82 15.60
CA ASP A 114 -8.17 -2.15 15.43
C ASP A 114 -7.43 -2.63 14.16
N ALA A 115 -8.00 -3.61 13.43
CA ALA A 115 -7.42 -4.16 12.23
C ALA A 115 -8.13 -3.68 10.95
N THR A 116 -7.34 -3.40 9.93
CA THR A 116 -7.84 -3.36 8.55
C THR A 116 -7.73 -4.76 7.96
N ILE A 117 -8.86 -5.30 7.51
CA ILE A 117 -8.94 -6.66 6.98
C ILE A 117 -9.21 -6.61 5.49
N ASP A 118 -8.51 -7.45 4.74
CA ASP A 118 -8.83 -7.73 3.36
C ASP A 118 -8.82 -9.24 3.09
N VAL A 119 -9.50 -9.66 2.02
CA VAL A 119 -9.65 -11.07 1.64
C VAL A 119 -9.13 -11.23 0.22
N LEU A 120 -8.25 -12.21 0.02
CA LEU A 120 -7.61 -12.51 -1.27
C LEU A 120 -8.21 -13.76 -1.91
#